data_fa1da462e38e05f43524704753f4ccb4
#
_entry.id   fa1da462e38e05f43524704753f4ccb4
#
_cell.length_a   1.000
_cell.length_b   1.000
_cell.length_c   1.000
_cell.angle_alpha   90.00
_cell.angle_beta   90.00
_cell.angle_gamma   90.00
#
_symmetry.space_group_name_H-M   'P 1'
#
loop_
_entity.id
_entity.type
_entity.pdbx_description
1 polymer ?
#
loop_
_entity_poly.entity_id
_entity_poly.type
_entity_poly.pdbx_seq_one_letter_code
_entity_poly.pdbx_strand_id
1 'polypeptide(L)'
;MLAGFAGSVADAFTLFEKFETKLQQFSGNLERAAVELAQEWRGDKQLRQLEAMLIVMNKDAILVVSGTGEVIAPDDDLIAIGSGGNYALSAGRALKRHASQLSAKEMAYESLKVAADICLSLIHI
;
A
#
# COMPACT_ATOMS: atom_id res chain seq x y z
N MET A 1 -11.86 5.57 -1.52
CA MET A 1 -10.67 4.94 -0.94
C MET A 1 -10.04 4.00 -1.98
N LEU A 2 -8.74 4.08 -2.14
CA LEU A 2 -7.98 3.17 -2.97
C LEU A 2 -7.10 2.30 -2.09
N ALA A 3 -6.87 1.06 -2.51
CA ALA A 3 -6.00 0.16 -1.79
C ALA A 3 -5.13 -0.64 -2.75
N GLY A 4 -3.92 -0.94 -2.32
CA GLY A 4 -3.01 -1.84 -3.01
C GLY A 4 -2.39 -2.80 -2.01
N PHE A 5 -1.84 -3.89 -2.50
CA PHE A 5 -1.24 -4.88 -1.62
C PHE A 5 0.00 -5.52 -2.24
N ALA A 6 0.82 -6.10 -1.37
CA ALA A 6 1.91 -6.97 -1.74
C ALA A 6 1.87 -8.20 -0.82
N GLY A 7 2.08 -9.40 -1.40
CA GLY A 7 2.04 -10.65 -0.68
C GLY A 7 0.98 -11.60 -1.20
N SER A 8 0.49 -12.49 -0.36
CA SER A 8 -0.53 -13.47 -0.73
C SER A 8 -1.87 -12.78 -1.03
N VAL A 9 -2.47 -13.14 -2.17
CA VAL A 9 -3.77 -12.57 -2.58
C VAL A 9 -4.87 -12.89 -1.57
N ALA A 10 -4.93 -14.12 -1.08
CA ALA A 10 -5.94 -14.52 -0.09
C ALA A 10 -5.78 -13.73 1.21
N ASP A 11 -4.54 -13.57 1.68
CA ASP A 11 -4.24 -12.81 2.89
C ASP A 11 -4.59 -11.34 2.72
N ALA A 12 -4.27 -10.78 1.54
CA ALA A 12 -4.58 -9.39 1.24
C ALA A 12 -6.09 -9.13 1.24
N PHE A 13 -6.88 -10.04 0.68
CA PHE A 13 -8.35 -9.90 0.70
C PHE A 13 -8.90 -9.94 2.12
N THR A 14 -8.39 -10.83 2.96
CA THR A 14 -8.80 -10.89 4.36
C THR A 14 -8.55 -9.58 5.08
N LEU A 15 -7.35 -9.02 4.90
CA LEU A 15 -6.98 -7.75 5.52
C LEU A 15 -7.78 -6.58 4.95
N PHE A 16 -8.04 -6.59 3.65
CA PHE A 16 -8.82 -5.55 3.01
C PHE A 16 -10.26 -5.53 3.53
N GLU A 17 -10.89 -6.69 3.68
CA GLU A 17 -12.24 -6.78 4.24
C GLU A 17 -12.29 -6.25 5.68
N LYS A 18 -11.30 -6.60 6.48
CA LYS A 18 -11.21 -6.08 7.85
C LYS A 18 -11.01 -4.57 7.86
N PHE A 19 -10.19 -4.06 6.97
CA PHE A 19 -9.97 -2.61 6.85
C PHE A 19 -11.26 -1.90 6.45
N GLU A 20 -11.96 -2.43 5.48
CA GLU A 20 -13.23 -1.86 5.00
C GLU A 20 -14.26 -1.76 6.12
N THR A 21 -14.37 -2.82 6.93
CA THR A 21 -15.26 -2.85 8.08
C THR A 21 -14.90 -1.75 9.08
N LYS A 22 -13.61 -1.60 9.38
CA LYS A 22 -13.14 -0.56 10.31
C LYS A 22 -13.35 0.84 9.73
N LEU A 23 -13.15 1.01 8.44
CA LEU A 23 -13.38 2.30 7.80
C LEU A 23 -14.83 2.73 7.93
N GLN A 24 -15.77 1.81 7.76
CA GLN A 24 -17.20 2.08 7.98
C GLN A 24 -17.47 2.39 9.45
N GLN A 25 -16.90 1.61 10.36
CA GLN A 25 -17.06 1.78 11.80
C GLN A 25 -16.61 3.16 12.28
N PHE A 26 -15.54 3.71 11.69
CA PHE A 26 -14.99 5.00 12.05
C PHE A 26 -15.35 6.11 11.08
N SER A 27 -16.46 5.95 10.37
CA SER A 27 -17.07 6.98 9.52
C SER A 27 -16.14 7.52 8.45
N GLY A 28 -15.33 6.65 7.85
CA GLY A 28 -14.43 7.02 6.77
C GLY A 28 -13.10 7.61 7.20
N ASN A 29 -12.79 7.61 8.49
CA ASN A 29 -11.50 8.09 8.98
C ASN A 29 -10.41 7.06 8.67
N LEU A 30 -9.65 7.31 7.60
CA LEU A 30 -8.65 6.38 7.09
C LEU A 30 -7.55 6.09 8.10
N GLU A 31 -7.01 7.12 8.75
CA GLU A 31 -5.92 6.96 9.70
C GLU A 31 -6.36 6.12 10.90
N ARG A 32 -7.55 6.39 11.43
CA ARG A 32 -8.06 5.63 12.56
C ARG A 32 -8.31 4.17 12.20
N ALA A 33 -8.89 3.92 11.03
CA ALA A 33 -9.12 2.56 10.55
C ALA A 33 -7.79 1.83 10.39
N ALA A 34 -6.76 2.48 9.85
CA ALA A 34 -5.44 1.89 9.67
C ALA A 34 -4.78 1.54 11.01
N VAL A 35 -4.82 2.44 11.97
CA VAL A 35 -4.26 2.21 13.31
C VAL A 35 -4.97 1.04 14.01
N GLU A 36 -6.29 1.01 13.95
CA GLU A 36 -7.07 -0.06 14.55
C GLU A 36 -6.78 -1.43 13.89
N LEU A 37 -6.65 -1.45 12.56
CA LEU A 37 -6.28 -2.68 11.86
C LEU A 37 -4.87 -3.13 12.26
N ALA A 38 -3.92 -2.21 12.33
CA ALA A 38 -2.54 -2.52 12.70
C ALA A 38 -2.46 -3.12 14.11
N GLN A 39 -3.21 -2.56 15.06
CA GLN A 39 -3.25 -3.08 16.43
C GLN A 39 -3.86 -4.47 16.48
N GLU A 40 -4.95 -4.70 15.77
CA GLU A 40 -5.58 -6.01 15.69
C GLU A 40 -4.64 -7.03 15.03
N TRP A 41 -3.98 -6.63 13.95
CA TRP A 41 -3.05 -7.49 13.23
C TRP A 41 -1.89 -7.92 14.13
N ARG A 42 -1.32 -6.98 14.85
CA ARG A 42 -0.22 -7.25 15.78
C ARG A 42 -0.65 -8.18 16.93
N GLY A 43 -1.87 -8.01 17.45
CA GLY A 43 -2.36 -8.73 18.63
C GLY A 43 -2.96 -10.08 18.35
N ASP A 44 -3.34 -10.39 17.12
CA ASP A 44 -4.05 -11.63 16.77
C ASP A 44 -3.07 -12.64 16.17
N LYS A 45 -2.96 -13.81 16.80
CA LYS A 45 -2.04 -14.85 16.33
C LYS A 45 -2.34 -15.32 14.91
N GLN A 46 -3.61 -15.41 14.54
CA GLN A 46 -4.01 -15.85 13.21
C GLN A 46 -3.64 -14.78 12.17
N LEU A 47 -3.91 -13.52 12.48
CA LEU A 47 -3.59 -12.42 11.58
C LEU A 47 -2.09 -12.24 11.40
N ARG A 48 -1.29 -12.48 12.45
CA ARG A 48 0.17 -12.35 12.34
C ARG A 48 0.80 -13.38 11.40
N GLN A 49 0.10 -14.44 11.08
CA GLN A 49 0.57 -15.44 10.10
C GLN A 49 0.32 -14.98 8.66
N LEU A 50 -0.45 -13.93 8.45
CA LEU A 50 -0.73 -13.43 7.11
C LEU A 50 0.50 -12.73 6.53
N GLU A 51 0.82 -13.08 5.29
CA GLU A 51 1.96 -12.50 4.57
C GLU A 51 1.46 -11.50 3.54
N ALA A 52 1.23 -10.27 3.99
CA ALA A 52 0.80 -9.20 3.11
C ALA A 52 1.13 -7.86 3.74
N MET A 53 1.23 -6.84 2.89
CA MET A 53 1.25 -5.45 3.29
C MET A 53 0.15 -4.73 2.52
N LEU A 54 -0.42 -3.71 3.13
CA LEU A 54 -1.46 -2.90 2.50
C LEU A 54 -1.01 -1.46 2.34
N ILE A 55 -1.33 -0.88 1.20
CA ILE A 55 -1.37 0.58 1.04
C ILE A 55 -2.83 0.97 0.97
N VAL A 56 -3.23 1.94 1.77
CA VAL A 56 -4.58 2.50 1.72
C VAL A 56 -4.48 4.00 1.53
N MET A 57 -5.36 4.56 0.71
CA MET A 57 -5.32 5.99 0.43
C MET A 57 -6.70 6.58 0.16
N ASN A 58 -6.81 7.85 0.48
CA ASN A 58 -7.90 8.69 0.04
C ASN A 58 -7.29 10.02 -0.44
N LYS A 59 -8.13 11.03 -0.67
CA LYS A 59 -7.63 12.34 -1.14
C LYS A 59 -6.73 13.05 -0.12
N ASP A 60 -6.78 12.67 1.16
CA ASP A 60 -6.10 13.38 2.24
C ASP A 60 -4.89 12.63 2.80
N ALA A 61 -4.80 11.30 2.61
CA ALA A 61 -3.77 10.49 3.24
C ALA A 61 -3.39 9.27 2.40
N ILE A 62 -2.13 8.85 2.53
CA ILE A 62 -1.59 7.59 2.01
C ILE A 62 -0.90 6.91 3.18
N LEU A 63 -1.26 5.65 3.46
CA LEU A 63 -0.72 4.92 4.59
C LEU A 63 -0.33 3.50 4.19
N VAL A 64 0.78 3.02 4.74
CA VAL A 64 1.15 1.60 4.67
C VAL A 64 0.83 0.96 6.01
N VAL A 65 0.16 -0.18 5.97
CA VAL A 65 -0.17 -0.96 7.17
C VAL A 65 0.52 -2.32 7.06
N SER A 66 1.22 -2.70 8.11
CA SER A 66 1.95 -3.98 8.15
C SER A 66 1.62 -4.78 9.40
N GLY A 67 1.98 -6.06 9.35
CA GLY A 67 1.72 -6.99 10.47
C GLY A 67 2.56 -6.74 11.71
N THR A 68 3.55 -5.86 11.64
CA THR A 68 4.31 -5.44 12.82
C THR A 68 3.55 -4.46 13.70
N GLY A 69 2.38 -4.01 13.25
CA GLY A 69 1.58 -3.02 13.96
C GLY A 69 1.93 -1.59 13.58
N GLU A 70 2.74 -1.41 12.56
CA GLU A 70 3.15 -0.09 12.11
C GLU A 70 2.18 0.48 11.07
N VAL A 71 1.96 1.79 11.16
CA VAL A 71 1.26 2.57 10.15
C VAL A 71 2.22 3.67 9.73
N ILE A 72 2.61 3.66 8.45
CA ILE A 72 3.65 4.55 7.94
C ILE A 72 3.05 5.45 6.87
N ALA A 73 3.32 6.75 6.98
CA ALA A 73 2.97 7.74 5.97
C ALA A 73 4.24 8.18 5.23
N PRO A 74 4.19 8.34 3.89
CA PRO A 74 5.36 8.82 3.16
C PRO A 74 5.59 10.31 3.37
N ASP A 75 6.86 10.73 3.29
CA ASP A 75 7.22 12.14 3.43
C ASP A 75 6.92 12.94 2.16
N ASP A 76 6.90 12.30 1.00
CA ASP A 76 6.80 12.97 -0.31
C ASP A 76 5.57 12.53 -1.12
N ASP A 77 4.53 12.04 -0.45
CA ASP A 77 3.27 11.59 -1.07
C ASP A 77 3.46 10.47 -2.10
N LEU A 78 4.52 9.69 -1.93
CA LEU A 78 4.86 8.59 -2.83
C LEU A 78 5.35 7.41 -2.02
N ILE A 79 4.74 6.24 -2.23
CA ILE A 79 5.11 5.04 -1.50
C ILE A 79 4.98 3.81 -2.38
N ALA A 80 5.81 2.81 -2.11
CA ALA A 80 5.75 1.53 -2.79
C ALA A 80 6.05 0.40 -1.80
N ILE A 81 5.46 -0.76 -2.04
CA ILE A 81 5.65 -1.95 -1.22
C ILE A 81 5.94 -3.15 -2.12
N GLY A 82 6.43 -4.23 -1.51
CA GLY A 82 6.71 -5.47 -2.20
C GLY A 82 8.15 -5.58 -2.70
N SER A 83 8.46 -6.69 -3.35
CA SER A 83 9.83 -6.99 -3.84
C SER A 83 10.32 -6.00 -4.90
N GLY A 84 9.41 -5.47 -5.70
CA GLY A 84 9.73 -4.45 -6.72
C GLY A 84 9.55 -3.02 -6.22
N GLY A 85 9.27 -2.83 -4.93
CA GLY A 85 8.92 -1.52 -4.38
C GLY A 85 9.97 -0.45 -4.60
N ASN A 86 11.24 -0.77 -4.37
CA ASN A 86 12.31 0.21 -4.55
C ASN A 86 12.48 0.64 -6.00
N TYR A 87 12.26 -0.26 -6.95
CA TYR A 87 12.31 0.09 -8.37
C TYR A 87 11.18 1.04 -8.74
N ALA A 88 9.97 0.74 -8.31
CA ALA A 88 8.82 1.58 -8.55
C ALA A 88 8.97 2.94 -7.85
N LEU A 89 9.45 2.94 -6.62
CA LEU A 89 9.65 4.17 -5.84
C LEU A 89 10.67 5.08 -6.51
N SER A 90 11.80 4.52 -6.94
CA SER A 90 12.85 5.29 -7.64
C SER A 90 12.32 5.90 -8.93
N ALA A 91 11.61 5.11 -9.74
CA ALA A 91 11.01 5.61 -10.98
C ALA A 91 9.98 6.69 -10.69
N GLY A 92 9.12 6.48 -9.70
CA GLY A 92 8.09 7.45 -9.33
C GLY A 92 8.67 8.78 -8.85
N ARG A 93 9.72 8.73 -8.04
CA ARG A 93 10.42 9.96 -7.60
C ARG A 93 11.03 10.74 -8.77
N ALA A 94 11.67 10.01 -9.69
CA ALA A 94 12.24 10.64 -10.89
C ALA A 94 11.16 11.31 -11.73
N LEU A 95 10.05 10.63 -11.96
CA LEU A 95 8.93 11.18 -12.71
C LEU A 95 8.31 12.41 -12.02
N LYS A 96 8.15 12.35 -10.71
CA LYS A 96 7.61 13.46 -9.93
C LYS A 96 8.49 14.70 -10.04
N ARG A 97 9.81 14.52 -10.07
CA ARG A 97 10.79 15.63 -10.18
C ARG A 97 10.90 16.21 -11.58
N HIS A 98 10.79 15.36 -12.62
CA HIS A 98 11.17 15.76 -13.99
C HIS A 98 10.03 15.64 -15.00
N ALA A 99 8.91 15.05 -14.64
CA ALA A 99 7.76 14.86 -15.52
C ALA A 99 6.47 15.25 -14.81
N SER A 100 6.45 16.44 -14.21
CA SER A 100 5.34 16.92 -13.39
C SER A 100 4.03 17.10 -14.16
N GLN A 101 4.06 17.07 -15.51
CA GLN A 101 2.87 17.11 -16.33
C GLN A 101 2.06 15.82 -16.30
N LEU A 102 2.64 14.71 -15.82
CA LEU A 102 1.93 13.45 -15.70
C LEU A 102 0.98 13.48 -14.51
N SER A 103 -0.18 12.84 -14.68
CA SER A 103 -1.11 12.63 -13.56
C SER A 103 -0.54 11.60 -12.58
N ALA A 104 -1.09 11.56 -11.36
CA ALA A 104 -0.70 10.55 -10.38
C ALA A 104 -0.90 9.13 -10.92
N LYS A 105 -2.00 8.90 -11.64
CA LYS A 105 -2.29 7.61 -12.27
C LYS A 105 -1.22 7.24 -13.30
N GLU A 106 -0.81 8.19 -14.15
CA GLU A 106 0.21 7.97 -15.16
C GLU A 106 1.57 7.68 -14.50
N MET A 107 1.93 8.44 -13.46
CA MET A 107 3.18 8.22 -12.72
C MET A 107 3.20 6.83 -12.09
N ALA A 108 2.11 6.40 -11.48
CA ALA A 108 2.02 5.08 -10.87
C ALA A 108 2.15 3.98 -11.92
N TYR A 109 1.47 4.12 -13.04
CA TYR A 109 1.51 3.15 -14.13
C TYR A 109 2.92 3.00 -14.70
N GLU A 110 3.57 4.11 -15.02
CA GLU A 110 4.93 4.11 -15.57
C GLU A 110 5.95 3.56 -14.56
N SER A 111 5.78 3.91 -13.27
CA SER A 111 6.64 3.40 -12.20
C SER A 111 6.53 1.88 -12.06
N LEU A 112 5.32 1.34 -12.13
CA LEU A 112 5.09 -0.10 -12.06
C LEU A 112 5.63 -0.83 -13.30
N LYS A 113 5.57 -0.19 -14.48
CA LYS A 113 6.17 -0.75 -15.70
C LYS A 113 7.68 -0.91 -15.55
N VAL A 114 8.35 0.11 -15.03
CA VAL A 114 9.81 0.04 -14.80
C VAL A 114 10.12 -1.09 -13.81
N ALA A 115 9.36 -1.17 -12.72
CA ALA A 115 9.55 -2.25 -11.73
C ALA A 115 9.33 -3.62 -12.34
N ALA A 116 8.30 -3.78 -13.19
CA ALA A 116 8.01 -5.06 -13.85
C ALA A 116 9.13 -5.45 -14.83
N ASP A 117 9.77 -4.50 -15.47
CA ASP A 117 10.89 -4.76 -16.39
C ASP A 117 12.14 -5.26 -15.65
N ILE A 118 12.29 -4.91 -14.39
CA ILE A 118 13.48 -5.21 -13.58
C ILE A 118 13.24 -6.39 -12.64
N CYS A 119 12.08 -6.43 -11.99
CA CYS A 119 11.76 -7.41 -10.95
C CYS A 119 10.90 -8.54 -11.50
N LEU A 120 11.46 -9.75 -11.58
CA LEU A 120 10.79 -10.90 -12.15
C LEU A 120 9.49 -11.27 -11.43
N SER A 121 9.39 -11.02 -10.14
CA SER A 121 8.19 -11.37 -9.37
C SER A 121 6.94 -10.57 -9.79
N LEU A 122 7.12 -9.40 -10.42
CA LEU A 122 6.01 -8.59 -10.90
C LEU A 122 5.50 -9.03 -12.27
N ILE A 123 6.29 -9.79 -13.02
CA ILE A 123 5.91 -10.24 -14.37
C ILE A 123 4.76 -11.25 -14.32
N HIS A 124 4.61 -11.94 -13.19
CA HIS A 124 3.62 -13.00 -13.00
C HIS A 124 2.32 -12.51 -12.37
N ILE A 125 2.20 -11.25 -12.12
CA ILE A 125 1.00 -10.61 -11.61
C ILE A 125 0.16 -10.02 -12.78
#